data_d6231b071afbae3d0fd5a12900b360b0
#
_entry.id   d6231b071afbae3d0fd5a12900b360b0
#
_cell.length_a   1.000
_cell.length_b   1.000
_cell.length_c   1.000
_cell.angle_alpha   90.00
_cell.angle_beta   90.00
_cell.angle_gamma   90.00
#
_symmetry.space_group_name_H-M   'P 1'
#
loop_
_entity.id
_entity.type
_entity.pdbx_description
1 polymer ?
#
loop_
_entity_poly.entity_id
_entity_poly.type
_entity_poly.pdbx_seq_one_letter_code
_entity_poly.pdbx_strand_id
1 'polypeptide(L)'
;MRIMVVDDEPAIVRMCARVLETQGHSVHGFTQATEALAKLGEVEVDLLVVDYKMPELTGLDFIQRAWALRPGLRVVMITAHGTQEVIGKAGAQGIQSIVLKPFTPSELAQGIASAIAGDPKAS
;
A
#
# COMPACT_ATOMS: atom_id res chain seq x y z
N MET A 1 -0.44 -13.86 3.62
CA MET A 1 0.53 -12.90 4.19
C MET A 1 -0.17 -11.85 5.04
N ARG A 2 0.60 -11.11 5.79
CA ARG A 2 0.08 -10.03 6.64
C ARG A 2 0.16 -8.73 5.85
N ILE A 3 -1.00 -8.11 5.62
CA ILE A 3 -1.11 -6.92 4.77
C ILE A 3 -1.66 -5.76 5.59
N MET A 4 -1.03 -4.60 5.46
CA MET A 4 -1.54 -3.36 6.04
C MET A 4 -2.12 -2.51 4.93
N VAL A 5 -3.36 -2.01 5.12
CA VAL A 5 -4.04 -1.13 4.17
C VAL A 5 -4.21 0.24 4.81
N VAL A 6 -3.77 1.29 4.12
CA VAL A 6 -3.87 2.66 4.61
C VAL A 6 -4.51 3.53 3.54
N ASP A 7 -5.69 4.08 3.84
CA ASP A 7 -6.43 4.94 2.93
C ASP A 7 -7.39 5.78 3.77
N ASP A 8 -7.45 7.08 3.56
CA ASP A 8 -8.31 7.97 4.34
C ASP A 8 -9.81 7.73 4.07
N GLU A 9 -10.15 6.98 3.04
CA GLU A 9 -11.53 6.59 2.75
C GLU A 9 -11.86 5.24 3.40
N PRO A 10 -12.72 5.22 4.44
CA PRO A 10 -13.05 3.96 5.13
C PRO A 10 -13.63 2.89 4.21
N ALA A 11 -14.39 3.30 3.19
CA ALA A 11 -14.99 2.36 2.24
C ALA A 11 -13.91 1.58 1.46
N ILE A 12 -12.82 2.26 1.10
CA ILE A 12 -11.70 1.62 0.39
C ILE A 12 -10.99 0.63 1.31
N VAL A 13 -10.74 1.03 2.56
CA VAL A 13 -10.11 0.15 3.54
C VAL A 13 -10.94 -1.13 3.72
N ARG A 14 -12.26 -0.98 3.89
CA ARG A 14 -13.15 -2.13 4.05
C ARG A 14 -13.17 -3.04 2.82
N MET A 15 -13.22 -2.44 1.63
CA MET A 15 -13.23 -3.20 0.39
C MET A 15 -11.94 -3.99 0.21
N CYS A 16 -10.80 -3.34 0.41
CA CYS A 16 -9.51 -4.00 0.33
C CYS A 16 -9.40 -5.14 1.34
N ALA A 17 -9.80 -4.90 2.59
CA ALA A 17 -9.75 -5.93 3.63
C ALA A 17 -10.58 -7.14 3.25
N ARG A 18 -11.80 -6.91 2.76
CA ARG A 18 -12.70 -8.01 2.38
C ARG A 18 -12.10 -8.84 1.23
N VAL A 19 -11.60 -8.17 0.20
CA VAL A 19 -11.01 -8.85 -0.95
C VAL A 19 -9.80 -9.67 -0.53
N LEU A 20 -8.90 -9.07 0.24
CA LEU A 20 -7.65 -9.72 0.63
C LEU A 20 -7.88 -10.85 1.63
N GLU A 21 -8.83 -10.68 2.55
CA GLU A 21 -9.17 -11.74 3.50
C GLU A 21 -9.78 -12.96 2.81
N THR A 22 -10.58 -12.75 1.76
CA THR A 22 -11.11 -13.90 0.98
C THR A 22 -10.01 -14.65 0.27
N GLN A 23 -8.86 -14.03 0.06
CA GLN A 23 -7.69 -14.67 -0.57
C GLN A 23 -6.74 -15.28 0.47
N GLY A 24 -7.14 -15.31 1.74
CA GLY A 24 -6.37 -15.96 2.79
C GLY A 24 -5.36 -15.07 3.50
N HIS A 25 -5.39 -13.77 3.25
CA HIS A 25 -4.48 -12.82 3.91
C HIS A 25 -5.06 -12.31 5.22
N SER A 26 -4.18 -11.93 6.14
CA SER A 26 -4.54 -11.23 7.37
C SER A 26 -4.36 -9.73 7.12
N VAL A 27 -5.38 -8.92 7.43
CA VAL A 27 -5.39 -7.50 7.06
C VAL A 27 -5.54 -6.60 8.28
N HIS A 28 -4.68 -5.59 8.37
CA HIS A 28 -4.81 -4.48 9.31
C HIS A 28 -5.15 -3.23 8.50
N GLY A 29 -6.33 -2.67 8.72
CA GLY A 29 -6.78 -1.49 7.98
C GLY A 29 -6.72 -0.22 8.82
N PHE A 30 -6.27 0.87 8.21
CA PHE A 30 -6.16 2.17 8.88
C PHE A 30 -6.66 3.29 7.96
N THR A 31 -7.31 4.27 8.55
CA THR A 31 -7.72 5.49 7.84
C THR A 31 -6.84 6.68 8.20
N GLN A 32 -5.90 6.52 9.11
CA GLN A 32 -4.97 7.56 9.52
C GLN A 32 -3.54 7.07 9.43
N ALA A 33 -2.71 7.85 8.77
CA ALA A 33 -1.31 7.49 8.54
C ALA A 33 -0.51 7.34 9.82
N THR A 34 -0.75 8.23 10.80
CA THR A 34 -0.02 8.19 12.07
C THR A 34 -0.29 6.91 12.86
N GLU A 35 -1.56 6.45 12.87
CA GLU A 35 -1.92 5.20 13.53
C GLU A 35 -1.31 4.00 12.83
N ALA A 36 -1.30 4.03 11.50
CA ALA A 36 -0.72 2.96 10.70
C ALA A 36 0.79 2.83 10.96
N LEU A 37 1.51 3.95 11.01
CA LEU A 37 2.95 3.93 11.27
C LEU A 37 3.26 3.40 12.68
N ALA A 38 2.46 3.80 13.68
CA ALA A 38 2.62 3.30 15.03
C ALA A 38 2.45 1.78 15.09
N LYS A 39 1.41 1.28 14.40
CA LYS A 39 1.16 -0.16 14.36
C LYS A 39 2.24 -0.92 13.61
N LEU A 40 2.77 -0.33 12.56
CA LEU A 40 3.83 -0.93 11.76
C LEU A 40 5.10 -1.17 12.60
N GLY A 41 5.36 -0.32 13.57
CA GLY A 41 6.47 -0.49 14.50
C GLY A 41 6.25 -1.62 15.51
N GLU A 42 5.00 -2.07 15.69
CA GLU A 42 4.64 -3.07 16.70
C GLU A 42 4.42 -4.47 16.14
N VAL A 43 3.95 -4.59 14.90
CA VAL A 43 3.59 -5.88 14.31
C VAL A 43 4.34 -6.10 13.01
N GLU A 44 4.48 -7.36 12.63
CA GLU A 44 5.08 -7.70 11.35
C GLU A 44 4.06 -7.51 10.23
N VAL A 45 4.52 -6.92 9.15
CA VAL A 45 3.75 -6.70 7.93
C VAL A 45 4.60 -7.14 6.74
N ASP A 46 3.99 -7.92 5.85
CA ASP A 46 4.68 -8.43 4.67
C ASP A 46 4.50 -7.53 3.46
N LEU A 47 3.36 -6.84 3.39
CA LEU A 47 3.00 -6.01 2.26
C LEU A 47 2.14 -4.84 2.72
N LEU A 48 2.39 -3.67 2.14
CA LEU A 48 1.66 -2.43 2.41
C LEU A 48 0.85 -2.04 1.18
N VAL A 49 -0.44 -1.75 1.39
CA VAL A 49 -1.30 -1.12 0.37
C VAL A 49 -1.59 0.29 0.87
N VAL A 50 -1.16 1.31 0.16
CA VAL A 50 -1.25 2.69 0.64
C VAL A 50 -1.77 3.62 -0.45
N ASP A 51 -2.70 4.50 -0.06
CA ASP A 51 -3.21 5.54 -0.94
C ASP A 51 -2.17 6.64 -1.12
N TYR A 52 -2.05 7.15 -2.34
CA TYR A 52 -1.10 8.22 -2.65
C TYR A 52 -1.45 9.52 -1.93
N LYS A 53 -2.73 9.89 -1.89
CA LYS A 53 -3.14 11.19 -1.38
C LYS A 53 -3.90 11.05 -0.06
N MET A 54 -3.26 11.44 1.03
CA MET A 54 -3.84 11.41 2.37
C MET A 54 -3.69 12.78 3.03
N PRO A 55 -4.60 13.14 3.98
CA PRO A 55 -4.58 14.49 4.57
C PRO A 55 -3.29 14.84 5.31
N GLU A 56 -2.70 13.89 6.01
CA GLU A 56 -1.56 14.15 6.88
C GLU A 56 -0.23 14.18 6.14
N LEU A 57 -0.06 13.26 5.20
CA LEU A 57 1.14 13.15 4.38
C LEU A 57 0.81 12.35 3.13
N THR A 58 1.63 12.50 2.10
CA THR A 58 1.42 11.72 0.88
C THR A 58 1.77 10.26 1.10
N GLY A 59 1.24 9.40 0.24
CA GLY A 59 1.61 7.98 0.27
C GLY A 59 3.11 7.78 0.09
N LEU A 60 3.76 8.61 -0.72
CA LEU A 60 5.20 8.51 -0.93
C LEU A 60 5.98 8.81 0.36
N ASP A 61 5.57 9.84 1.10
CA ASP A 61 6.18 10.15 2.39
C ASP A 61 5.93 9.03 3.40
N PHE A 62 4.72 8.48 3.41
CA PHE A 62 4.38 7.36 4.27
C PHE A 62 5.29 6.16 3.97
N ILE A 63 5.46 5.84 2.69
CA ILE A 63 6.28 4.71 2.27
C ILE A 63 7.74 4.89 2.72
N GLN A 64 8.28 6.10 2.62
CA GLN A 64 9.65 6.37 3.09
C GLN A 64 9.78 6.09 4.58
N ARG A 65 8.82 6.52 5.37
CA ARG A 65 8.82 6.27 6.82
C ARG A 65 8.62 4.78 7.12
N ALA A 66 7.76 4.12 6.35
CA ALA A 66 7.51 2.69 6.51
C ALA A 66 8.78 1.88 6.23
N TRP A 67 9.52 2.23 5.17
CA TRP A 67 10.77 1.55 4.85
C TRP A 67 11.87 1.80 5.88
N ALA A 68 11.84 2.95 6.57
CA ALA A 68 12.75 3.19 7.67
C ALA A 68 12.50 2.21 8.83
N LEU A 69 11.23 1.83 9.03
CA LEU A 69 10.83 0.86 10.05
C LEU A 69 10.98 -0.58 9.57
N ARG A 70 10.68 -0.84 8.31
CA ARG A 70 10.66 -2.18 7.71
C ARG A 70 11.29 -2.11 6.32
N PRO A 71 12.62 -2.20 6.21
CA PRO A 71 13.31 -1.98 4.93
C PRO A 71 12.91 -2.94 3.79
N GLY A 72 12.50 -4.15 4.10
CA GLY A 72 12.11 -5.14 3.09
C GLY A 72 10.64 -5.14 2.73
N LEU A 73 9.87 -4.17 3.19
CA LEU A 73 8.43 -4.14 3.02
C LEU A 73 8.05 -3.96 1.55
N ARG A 74 7.20 -4.87 1.05
CA ARG A 74 6.64 -4.74 -0.29
C ARG A 74 5.51 -3.72 -0.28
N VAL A 75 5.37 -2.97 -1.37
CA VAL A 75 4.41 -1.87 -1.43
C VAL A 75 3.59 -1.90 -2.70
N VAL A 76 2.27 -1.75 -2.52
CA VAL A 76 1.32 -1.45 -3.58
C VAL A 76 0.76 -0.07 -3.30
N MET A 77 0.94 0.86 -4.23
CA MET A 77 0.37 2.20 -4.10
C MET A 77 -0.94 2.26 -4.87
N ILE A 78 -2.00 2.75 -4.22
CA ILE A 78 -3.28 2.97 -4.89
C ILE A 78 -3.48 4.47 -5.05
N THR A 79 -4.05 4.89 -6.19
CA THR A 79 -4.23 6.31 -6.46
C THR A 79 -5.33 6.59 -7.48
N ALA A 80 -6.08 7.67 -7.27
CA ALA A 80 -6.97 8.23 -8.27
C ALA A 80 -6.20 9.16 -9.24
N HIS A 81 -4.91 9.40 -8.99
CA HIS A 81 -4.07 10.32 -9.74
C HIS A 81 -2.98 9.57 -10.50
N GLY A 82 -3.38 8.80 -11.52
CA GLY A 82 -2.45 8.00 -12.33
C GLY A 82 -1.74 8.81 -13.40
N THR A 83 -1.25 10.01 -13.07
CA THR A 83 -0.49 10.85 -14.00
C THR A 83 0.93 10.31 -14.16
N GLN A 84 1.58 10.68 -15.26
CA GLN A 84 2.96 10.31 -15.49
C GLN A 84 3.88 10.83 -14.38
N GLU A 85 3.56 12.01 -13.83
CA GLU A 85 4.34 12.57 -12.73
C GLU A 85 4.29 11.68 -11.48
N VAL A 86 3.10 11.27 -11.08
CA VAL A 86 2.92 10.41 -9.90
C VAL A 86 3.56 9.04 -10.12
N ILE A 87 3.33 8.45 -11.28
CA ILE A 87 3.89 7.14 -11.62
C ILE A 87 5.42 7.21 -11.66
N GLY A 88 5.96 8.28 -12.23
CA GLY A 88 7.41 8.49 -12.28
C GLY A 88 8.05 8.64 -10.92
N LYS A 89 7.40 9.41 -10.02
CA LYS A 89 7.88 9.58 -8.65
C LYS A 89 7.87 8.27 -7.89
N ALA A 90 6.80 7.50 -8.03
CA ALA A 90 6.68 6.20 -7.39
C ALA A 90 7.77 5.23 -7.88
N GLY A 91 7.96 5.16 -9.18
CA GLY A 91 9.00 4.32 -9.77
C GLY A 91 10.40 4.72 -9.33
N ALA A 92 10.66 6.02 -9.24
CA ALA A 92 11.96 6.53 -8.79
C ALA A 92 12.27 6.14 -7.34
N GLN A 93 11.24 5.91 -6.52
CA GLN A 93 11.41 5.47 -5.14
C GLN A 93 11.46 3.95 -4.99
N GLY A 94 11.31 3.21 -6.08
CA GLY A 94 11.35 1.75 -6.05
C GLY A 94 10.01 1.08 -5.83
N ILE A 95 8.91 1.81 -5.97
CA ILE A 95 7.56 1.24 -5.87
C ILE A 95 7.26 0.54 -7.19
N GLN A 96 7.01 -0.76 -7.14
CA GLN A 96 6.86 -1.58 -8.34
C GLN A 96 5.41 -1.80 -8.75
N SER A 97 4.46 -1.56 -7.85
CA SER A 97 3.06 -1.85 -8.12
C SER A 97 2.19 -0.64 -7.81
N ILE A 98 1.44 -0.20 -8.81
CA ILE A 98 0.48 0.91 -8.70
C ILE A 98 -0.85 0.42 -9.20
N VAL A 99 -1.91 0.66 -8.43
CA VAL A 99 -3.28 0.30 -8.79
C VAL A 99 -4.10 1.58 -8.86
N LEU A 100 -4.77 1.81 -9.99
CA LEU A 100 -5.54 3.04 -10.19
C LEU A 100 -6.96 2.88 -9.67
N LYS A 101 -7.45 3.92 -8.99
CA LYS A 101 -8.85 3.99 -8.54
C LYS A 101 -9.73 4.52 -9.69
N PRO A 102 -10.95 4.03 -9.85
CA PRO A 102 -11.55 2.88 -9.16
C PRO A 102 -10.96 1.56 -9.68
N PHE A 103 -10.82 0.58 -8.80
CA PHE A 103 -10.27 -0.72 -9.19
C PHE A 103 -11.24 -1.85 -8.82
N THR A 104 -11.13 -2.94 -9.56
CA THR A 104 -11.87 -4.17 -9.29
C THR A 104 -11.08 -5.03 -8.31
N PRO A 105 -11.73 -6.02 -7.67
CA PRO A 105 -11.01 -7.01 -6.86
C PRO A 105 -9.88 -7.70 -7.63
N SER A 106 -10.11 -7.98 -8.91
CA SER A 106 -9.11 -8.62 -9.77
C SER A 106 -7.89 -7.72 -9.97
N GLU A 107 -8.12 -6.42 -10.19
CA GLU A 107 -7.03 -5.46 -10.37
C GLU A 107 -6.20 -5.30 -9.10
N LEU A 108 -6.85 -5.29 -7.94
CA LEU A 108 -6.13 -5.27 -6.66
C LEU A 108 -5.29 -6.53 -6.50
N ALA A 109 -5.88 -7.70 -6.79
CA ALA A 109 -5.16 -8.96 -6.69
C ALA A 109 -3.95 -9.00 -7.61
N GLN A 110 -4.07 -8.46 -8.83
CA GLN A 110 -2.94 -8.37 -9.77
C GLN A 110 -1.85 -7.44 -9.25
N GLY A 111 -2.22 -6.32 -8.62
CA GLY A 111 -1.26 -5.41 -8.00
C GLY A 111 -0.49 -6.08 -6.88
N ILE A 112 -1.17 -6.84 -6.04
CA ILE A 112 -0.54 -7.63 -4.97
C ILE A 112 0.43 -8.65 -5.57
N ALA A 113 -0.01 -9.39 -6.59
CA ALA A 113 0.83 -10.40 -7.23
C ALA A 113 2.09 -9.77 -7.85
N SER A 114 1.96 -8.61 -8.46
CA SER A 114 3.11 -7.88 -9.01
C SER A 114 4.11 -7.48 -7.93
N ALA A 115 3.61 -7.01 -6.79
CA ALA A 115 4.47 -6.62 -5.68
C ALA A 115 5.20 -7.81 -5.06
N ILE A 116 4.54 -8.98 -5.02
CA ILE A 116 5.14 -10.21 -4.49
C ILE A 116 6.22 -10.74 -5.44
N ALA A 117 5.98 -10.65 -6.75
CA ALA A 117 6.92 -11.13 -7.76
C ALA A 117 8.16 -10.26 -7.89
N GLY A 118 8.04 -8.97 -7.53
CA GLY A 118 9.16 -8.04 -7.61
C GLY A 118 10.08 -8.12 -6.40
N ASP A 119 11.26 -7.48 -6.51
CA ASP A 119 12.16 -7.37 -5.38
C ASP A 119 11.56 -6.41 -4.35
N PRO A 120 11.60 -6.77 -3.06
CA PRO A 120 11.15 -5.85 -2.02
C PRO A 120 12.05 -4.63 -2.02
N LYS A 121 11.46 -3.46 -2.21
CA LYS A 121 12.20 -2.21 -2.29
C LYS A 121 13.41 -2.36 -3.21
N ALA A 122 13.23 -2.11 -4.48
CA ALA A 122 14.30 -2.17 -5.45
C ALA A 122 15.49 -1.38 -4.92
N SER A 123 16.55 -2.05 -4.74
CA SER A 123 17.78 -1.47 -4.21
C SER A 123 18.49 -0.66 -5.28
#